data_ebadfab8fd78600f76c724d2187d5dc0
#
_entry.id   ebadfab8fd78600f76c724d2187d5dc0
#
_cell.length_a   1.000
_cell.length_b   1.000
_cell.length_c   1.000
_cell.angle_alpha   90.00
_cell.angle_beta   90.00
_cell.angle_gamma   90.00
#
_symmetry.space_group_name_H-M   'P 1'
#
loop_
_entity.id
_entity.type
_entity.pdbx_description
1 polymer ?
#
loop_
_entity_poly.entity_id
_entity_poly.type
_entity_poly.pdbx_seq_one_letter_code
_entity_poly.pdbx_strand_id
1 'polypeptide(L)'
;MPPVASLLLAHRPERRTMLVIGDGRLAQTRVRTAKEAGLETKLAWNAPVANISSDMHQVSTMALFPSKDDKENCIRAWEHILNEIDGPDASLFAVCVTDTLVAVPNDASSRRLRCEILAKACRTRRLPLNVTDTPELCTFSFPASHRFATDDEENASSLQLAVTTNGRGCRLAGRIRRHLVASLPASVGLAVERIGEMRELAKARTSCRGDAGELEDEPALNDALG
;
A
#
# COMPACT_ATOMS: atom_id res chain seq x y z
N MET A 1 -14.14 20.59 -14.81
CA MET A 1 -13.56 19.42 -15.47
C MET A 1 -14.15 18.17 -14.86
N PRO A 2 -14.48 17.13 -15.64
CA PRO A 2 -14.86 15.84 -15.08
C PRO A 2 -13.70 15.28 -14.26
N PRO A 3 -13.97 14.50 -13.21
CA PRO A 3 -12.91 13.88 -12.41
C PRO A 3 -12.13 12.88 -13.26
N VAL A 4 -10.81 12.99 -13.24
CA VAL A 4 -9.93 12.01 -13.90
C VAL A 4 -10.00 10.69 -13.12
N ALA A 5 -10.14 9.57 -13.84
CA ALA A 5 -10.11 8.25 -13.23
C ALA A 5 -8.70 7.88 -12.76
N SER A 6 -8.59 7.16 -11.63
CA SER A 6 -7.33 6.55 -11.20
C SER A 6 -7.07 5.28 -12.01
N LEU A 7 -5.80 5.02 -12.31
CA LEU A 7 -5.38 3.71 -12.79
C LEU A 7 -5.29 2.74 -11.60
N LEU A 8 -6.13 1.71 -11.60
CA LEU A 8 -6.11 0.67 -10.58
C LEU A 8 -5.14 -0.44 -10.99
N LEU A 9 -4.13 -0.66 -10.17
CA LEU A 9 -3.13 -1.70 -10.38
C LEU A 9 -3.02 -2.56 -9.12
N ALA A 10 -2.85 -3.87 -9.32
CA ALA A 10 -2.47 -4.78 -8.24
C ALA A 10 -0.95 -4.95 -8.25
N HIS A 11 -0.29 -4.41 -7.23
CA HIS A 11 1.15 -4.58 -7.05
C HIS A 11 1.48 -5.87 -6.31
N ARG A 12 2.59 -6.52 -6.71
CA ARG A 12 3.19 -7.67 -6.01
C ARG A 12 4.53 -7.25 -5.42
N PRO A 13 4.53 -6.56 -4.27
CA PRO A 13 5.72 -5.91 -3.72
C PRO A 13 6.54 -6.83 -2.80
N GLU A 14 6.58 -8.12 -3.06
CA GLU A 14 7.28 -9.11 -2.24
C GLU A 14 8.72 -8.70 -1.95
N ARG A 15 9.14 -8.86 -0.68
CA ARG A 15 10.48 -8.53 -0.19
C ARG A 15 10.88 -7.05 -0.34
N ARG A 16 9.91 -6.18 -0.53
CA ARG A 16 10.15 -4.74 -0.55
C ARG A 16 9.69 -4.10 0.75
N THR A 17 10.14 -2.90 1.02
CA THR A 17 9.90 -2.17 2.27
C THR A 17 8.90 -1.03 2.06
N MET A 18 7.95 -0.86 2.98
CA MET A 18 7.13 0.33 3.08
C MET A 18 7.52 1.13 4.33
N LEU A 19 7.83 2.40 4.15
CA LEU A 19 8.01 3.32 5.28
C LEU A 19 6.66 3.91 5.67
N VAL A 20 6.25 3.71 6.92
CA VAL A 20 5.04 4.31 7.50
C VAL A 20 5.46 5.32 8.55
N ILE A 21 5.00 6.57 8.40
CA ILE A 21 5.28 7.68 9.31
C ILE A 21 4.02 7.98 10.08
N GLY A 22 4.07 7.82 11.41
CA GLY A 22 2.96 7.97 12.33
C GLY A 22 2.83 6.80 13.29
N ASP A 23 2.06 6.94 14.36
CA ASP A 23 1.89 5.97 15.44
C ASP A 23 0.43 5.62 15.76
N GLY A 24 -0.51 6.30 15.12
CA GLY A 24 -1.94 6.16 15.38
C GLY A 24 -2.58 4.92 14.75
N ARG A 25 -3.88 4.78 14.94
CA ARG A 25 -4.69 3.66 14.43
C ARG A 25 -4.56 3.50 12.91
N LEU A 26 -4.40 4.60 12.18
CA LEU A 26 -4.25 4.55 10.73
C LEU A 26 -2.89 3.96 10.34
N ALA A 27 -1.80 4.32 11.05
CA ALA A 27 -0.48 3.74 10.85
C ALA A 27 -0.52 2.22 11.03
N GLN A 28 -1.12 1.74 12.12
CA GLN A 28 -1.31 0.30 12.38
C GLN A 28 -2.09 -0.39 11.24
N THR A 29 -3.13 0.27 10.72
CA THR A 29 -3.88 -0.26 9.57
C THR A 29 -3.00 -0.36 8.32
N ARG A 30 -2.16 0.63 8.03
CA ARG A 30 -1.24 0.62 6.88
C ARG A 30 -0.17 -0.44 7.01
N VAL A 31 0.41 -0.58 8.20
CA VAL A 31 1.37 -1.66 8.51
C VAL A 31 0.74 -3.03 8.28
N ARG A 32 -0.46 -3.27 8.80
CA ARG A 32 -1.16 -4.53 8.58
C ARG A 32 -1.40 -4.80 7.10
N THR A 33 -1.95 -3.85 6.36
CA THR A 33 -2.19 -3.99 4.91
C THR A 33 -0.90 -4.25 4.13
N ALA A 34 0.21 -3.61 4.50
CA ALA A 34 1.50 -3.83 3.88
C ALA A 34 2.02 -5.26 4.15
N LYS A 35 1.94 -5.72 5.39
CA LYS A 35 2.33 -7.09 5.77
C LYS A 35 1.48 -8.15 5.05
N GLU A 36 0.17 -7.93 4.93
CA GLU A 36 -0.73 -8.80 4.15
C GLU A 36 -0.34 -8.89 2.66
N ALA A 37 0.32 -7.86 2.13
CA ALA A 37 0.83 -7.82 0.77
C ALA A 37 2.28 -8.35 0.63
N GLY A 38 2.88 -8.88 1.70
CA GLY A 38 4.25 -9.39 1.71
C GLY A 38 5.33 -8.31 1.78
N LEU A 39 4.97 -7.07 2.14
CA LEU A 39 5.93 -6.00 2.38
C LEU A 39 6.54 -6.11 3.79
N GLU A 40 7.81 -5.83 3.88
CA GLU A 40 8.42 -5.41 5.13
C GLU A 40 7.96 -4.00 5.48
N THR A 41 7.88 -3.68 6.77
CA THR A 41 7.43 -2.36 7.20
C THR A 41 8.46 -1.75 8.16
N LYS A 42 8.81 -0.50 7.87
CA LYS A 42 9.56 0.34 8.81
C LYS A 42 8.64 1.44 9.32
N LEU A 43 8.59 1.64 10.63
CA LEU A 43 7.74 2.65 11.25
C LEU A 43 8.62 3.79 11.80
N ALA A 44 8.26 5.01 11.43
CA ALA A 44 8.87 6.21 11.94
C ALA A 44 7.86 7.00 12.76
N TRP A 45 8.22 7.35 14.00
CA TRP A 45 7.41 8.20 14.87
C TRP A 45 8.29 9.06 15.78
N ASN A 46 7.66 9.98 16.49
CA ASN A 46 8.37 11.05 17.20
C ASN A 46 8.55 10.83 18.71
N ALA A 47 8.04 9.75 19.28
CA ALA A 47 8.13 9.47 20.71
C ALA A 47 8.59 8.04 20.97
N PRO A 48 9.33 7.77 22.06
CA PRO A 48 9.63 6.40 22.46
C PRO A 48 8.32 5.70 22.83
N VAL A 49 7.97 4.66 22.10
CA VAL A 49 6.78 3.83 22.39
C VAL A 49 7.24 2.62 23.21
N ALA A 50 6.61 2.42 24.36
CA ALA A 50 7.01 1.43 25.33
C ALA A 50 6.78 -0.05 24.90
N ASN A 51 6.04 -0.32 23.83
CA ASN A 51 5.67 -1.66 23.39
C ASN A 51 5.79 -1.82 21.88
N ILE A 52 7.01 -1.91 21.36
CA ILE A 52 7.26 -2.18 19.95
C ILE A 52 7.72 -3.62 19.80
N SER A 53 7.12 -4.34 18.83
CA SER A 53 7.66 -5.64 18.42
C SER A 53 9.02 -5.43 17.75
N SER A 54 9.93 -6.39 17.93
CA SER A 54 11.32 -6.38 17.47
C SER A 54 11.53 -6.10 15.97
N ASP A 55 10.47 -6.16 15.18
CA ASP A 55 10.50 -6.02 13.71
C ASP A 55 10.34 -4.57 13.22
N MET A 56 10.33 -3.60 14.13
CA MET A 56 10.08 -2.21 13.77
C MET A 56 11.34 -1.37 13.98
N HIS A 57 11.99 -1.01 12.87
CA HIS A 57 13.13 -0.12 12.90
C HIS A 57 12.71 1.31 13.27
N GLN A 58 13.28 1.84 14.34
CA GLN A 58 13.10 3.23 14.74
C GLN A 58 13.96 4.13 13.85
N VAL A 59 13.33 5.02 13.13
CA VAL A 59 14.03 6.10 12.41
C VAL A 59 14.23 7.28 13.36
N SER A 60 15.44 7.82 13.40
CA SER A 60 15.78 8.94 14.29
C SER A 60 14.84 10.13 14.07
N THR A 61 14.23 10.60 15.15
CA THR A 61 13.24 11.68 15.13
C THR A 61 13.82 13.04 14.80
N MET A 62 15.11 13.27 15.00
CA MET A 62 15.73 14.58 14.77
C MET A 62 15.69 15.02 13.30
N ALA A 63 15.74 14.09 12.36
CA ALA A 63 15.65 14.37 10.94
C ALA A 63 14.21 14.65 10.46
N LEU A 64 13.20 14.27 11.27
CA LEU A 64 11.79 14.50 10.93
C LEU A 64 11.36 15.97 11.11
N PHE A 65 12.14 16.79 11.83
CA PHE A 65 11.75 18.13 12.24
C PHE A 65 12.85 19.19 11.95
N PRO A 66 13.05 19.47 10.69
CA PRO A 66 13.94 20.55 10.34
C PRO A 66 13.39 21.92 10.75
N SER A 67 14.29 22.82 11.09
CA SER A 67 13.98 24.24 11.30
C SER A 67 13.32 24.83 10.04
N LYS A 68 12.38 25.79 10.24
CA LYS A 68 11.69 26.47 9.12
C LYS A 68 12.67 27.17 8.15
N ASP A 69 13.86 27.49 8.63
CA ASP A 69 14.79 28.38 7.95
C ASP A 69 15.77 27.65 6.99
N ASP A 70 15.79 26.31 7.00
CA ASP A 70 16.71 25.55 6.18
C ASP A 70 16.07 24.37 5.45
N LYS A 71 15.24 24.70 4.46
CA LYS A 71 14.53 23.72 3.64
C LYS A 71 15.47 22.76 2.88
N GLU A 72 16.66 23.23 2.47
CA GLU A 72 17.56 22.38 1.71
C GLU A 72 18.24 21.33 2.58
N ASN A 73 18.68 21.70 3.77
CA ASN A 73 19.22 20.73 4.73
C ASN A 73 18.16 19.70 5.15
N CYS A 74 16.91 20.11 5.21
CA CYS A 74 15.79 19.22 5.46
C CYS A 74 15.56 18.21 4.36
N ILE A 75 15.65 18.64 3.11
CA ILE A 75 15.52 17.74 1.96
C ILE A 75 16.67 16.74 1.98
N ARG A 76 17.92 17.20 2.19
CA ARG A 76 19.10 16.32 2.27
C ARG A 76 18.99 15.32 3.44
N ALA A 77 18.47 15.76 4.59
CA ALA A 77 18.23 14.87 5.72
C ALA A 77 17.22 13.76 5.38
N TRP A 78 16.12 14.10 4.70
CA TRP A 78 15.19 13.10 4.21
C TRP A 78 15.79 12.18 3.15
N GLU A 79 16.56 12.72 2.22
CA GLU A 79 17.28 11.92 1.22
C GLU A 79 18.22 10.93 1.90
N HIS A 80 18.92 11.34 2.95
CA HIS A 80 19.78 10.46 3.73
C HIS A 80 19.00 9.34 4.41
N ILE A 81 17.92 9.67 5.11
CA ILE A 81 17.05 8.69 5.77
C ILE A 81 16.46 7.70 4.76
N LEU A 82 15.94 8.21 3.64
CA LEU A 82 15.37 7.35 2.61
C LEU A 82 16.44 6.43 1.99
N ASN A 83 17.68 6.89 1.85
CA ASN A 83 18.80 6.06 1.41
C ASN A 83 19.15 4.97 2.42
N GLU A 84 19.20 5.32 3.69
CA GLU A 84 19.48 4.36 4.77
C GLU A 84 18.39 3.26 4.85
N ILE A 85 17.13 3.65 4.69
CA ILE A 85 15.99 2.71 4.70
C ILE A 85 15.98 1.84 3.44
N ASP A 86 16.29 2.43 2.29
CA ASP A 86 16.29 1.74 0.99
C ASP A 86 17.40 0.68 0.93
N GLY A 87 18.51 0.95 1.57
CA GLY A 87 19.66 0.04 1.60
C GLY A 87 20.25 -0.21 0.20
N PRO A 88 21.18 -1.19 0.10
CA PRO A 88 21.86 -1.49 -1.16
C PRO A 88 20.94 -2.11 -2.22
N ASP A 89 19.87 -2.77 -1.80
CA ASP A 89 18.96 -3.52 -2.67
C ASP A 89 17.83 -2.67 -3.26
N ALA A 90 17.82 -1.37 -3.00
CA ALA A 90 16.78 -0.45 -3.44
C ALA A 90 15.36 -1.00 -3.13
N SER A 91 15.18 -1.47 -1.90
CA SER A 91 14.01 -2.22 -1.47
C SER A 91 12.81 -1.34 -1.14
N LEU A 92 12.99 -0.02 -0.98
CA LEU A 92 11.92 0.88 -0.59
C LEU A 92 10.86 1.00 -1.68
N PHE A 93 9.65 0.51 -1.39
CA PHE A 93 8.52 0.48 -2.33
C PHE A 93 7.69 1.76 -2.29
N ALA A 94 7.39 2.26 -1.09
CA ALA A 94 6.53 3.43 -0.92
C ALA A 94 6.70 4.07 0.46
N VAL A 95 6.30 5.33 0.58
CA VAL A 95 6.24 6.08 1.83
C VAL A 95 4.79 6.45 2.12
N CYS A 96 4.36 6.26 3.36
CA CYS A 96 3.01 6.58 3.82
C CYS A 96 3.07 7.45 5.09
N VAL A 97 2.53 8.66 5.03
CA VAL A 97 2.35 9.54 6.18
C VAL A 97 0.91 9.44 6.65
N THR A 98 0.69 8.85 7.82
CA THR A 98 -0.65 8.59 8.35
C THR A 98 -1.10 9.62 9.34
N ASP A 99 -0.24 9.89 10.31
CA ASP A 99 -0.49 10.91 11.28
C ASP A 99 0.43 12.05 10.92
N THR A 100 -0.09 13.15 10.98
CA THR A 100 0.68 14.34 10.93
C THR A 100 1.77 14.17 11.96
N LEU A 101 2.98 14.36 11.56
CA LEU A 101 4.20 14.37 12.37
C LEU A 101 3.94 15.06 13.72
N VAL A 102 3.29 14.31 14.62
CA VAL A 102 2.73 14.79 15.88
C VAL A 102 3.89 14.89 16.84
N ALA A 103 4.26 15.95 17.29
CA ALA A 103 4.99 16.36 18.48
C ALA A 103 5.69 17.71 18.31
N VAL A 104 5.25 18.47 17.33
CA VAL A 104 5.64 19.87 17.20
C VAL A 104 4.36 20.70 17.26
N PRO A 105 4.41 21.93 17.82
CA PRO A 105 3.22 22.76 18.01
C PRO A 105 2.26 22.68 16.83
N ASN A 106 0.99 22.53 17.13
CA ASN A 106 -0.13 22.23 16.21
C ASN A 106 -0.38 23.29 15.12
N ASP A 107 0.68 23.81 14.53
CA ASP A 107 0.59 24.72 13.41
C ASP A 107 0.42 23.92 12.09
N ALA A 108 -0.77 24.04 11.50
CA ALA A 108 -1.11 23.41 10.24
C ALA A 108 -0.12 23.78 9.11
N SER A 109 0.45 24.99 9.15
CA SER A 109 1.41 25.45 8.17
C SER A 109 2.76 24.71 8.26
N SER A 110 3.23 24.47 9.47
CA SER A 110 4.45 23.70 9.72
C SER A 110 4.30 22.24 9.30
N ARG A 111 3.12 21.67 9.51
CA ARG A 111 2.77 20.31 9.08
C ARG A 111 2.83 20.19 7.57
N ARG A 112 2.16 21.11 6.87
CA ARG A 112 2.13 21.13 5.41
C ARG A 112 3.53 21.26 4.83
N LEU A 113 4.34 22.17 5.34
CA LEU A 113 5.72 22.38 4.91
C LEU A 113 6.56 21.10 5.00
N ARG A 114 6.44 20.34 6.08
CA ARG A 114 7.16 19.07 6.25
C ARG A 114 6.75 18.03 5.23
N CYS A 115 5.44 17.90 5.01
CA CYS A 115 4.94 16.99 3.99
C CYS A 115 5.39 17.41 2.59
N GLU A 116 5.47 18.71 2.28
CA GLU A 116 5.99 19.22 1.02
C GLU A 116 7.48 18.93 0.83
N ILE A 117 8.29 19.05 1.90
CA ILE A 117 9.71 18.71 1.89
C ILE A 117 9.89 17.21 1.62
N LEU A 118 9.19 16.34 2.37
CA LEU A 118 9.21 14.90 2.14
C LEU A 118 8.74 14.54 0.73
N ALA A 119 7.69 15.19 0.23
CA ALA A 119 7.20 14.97 -1.12
C ALA A 119 8.25 15.34 -2.17
N LYS A 120 9.05 16.39 -1.95
CA LYS A 120 10.16 16.73 -2.85
C LYS A 120 11.23 15.64 -2.83
N ALA A 121 11.65 15.18 -1.67
CA ALA A 121 12.63 14.08 -1.55
C ALA A 121 12.12 12.78 -2.20
N CYS A 122 10.87 12.42 -2.00
CA CYS A 122 10.26 11.25 -2.65
C CYS A 122 10.20 11.39 -4.17
N ARG A 123 9.87 12.58 -4.71
CA ARG A 123 9.84 12.82 -6.16
C ARG A 123 11.21 12.67 -6.81
N THR A 124 12.27 13.21 -6.20
CA THR A 124 13.63 13.06 -6.68
C THR A 124 14.01 11.59 -6.86
N ARG A 125 13.53 10.75 -5.98
CA ARG A 125 13.77 9.29 -5.97
C ARG A 125 12.73 8.48 -6.74
N ARG A 126 11.69 9.11 -7.28
CA ARG A 126 10.53 8.44 -7.89
C ARG A 126 9.81 7.47 -6.94
N LEU A 127 9.87 7.73 -5.64
CA LEU A 127 9.19 6.94 -4.63
C LEU A 127 7.71 7.32 -4.56
N PRO A 128 6.79 6.36 -4.60
CA PRO A 128 5.39 6.61 -4.35
C PRO A 128 5.16 7.15 -2.94
N LEU A 129 4.34 8.19 -2.82
CA LEU A 129 4.01 8.84 -1.56
C LEU A 129 2.50 8.91 -1.36
N ASN A 130 2.05 8.58 -0.15
CA ASN A 130 0.70 8.84 0.32
C ASN A 130 0.75 9.69 1.60
N VAL A 131 0.06 10.80 1.61
CA VAL A 131 -0.07 11.69 2.77
C VAL A 131 -1.54 11.80 3.12
N THR A 132 -1.89 11.44 4.35
CA THR A 132 -3.27 11.52 4.83
C THR A 132 -3.75 12.97 4.83
N ASP A 133 -4.97 13.19 4.38
CA ASP A 133 -5.65 14.49 4.28
C ASP A 133 -4.94 15.55 3.40
N THR A 134 -3.97 15.11 2.57
CA THR A 134 -3.24 16.01 1.66
C THR A 134 -3.13 15.38 0.27
N PRO A 135 -4.24 15.21 -0.45
CA PRO A 135 -4.27 14.46 -1.71
C PRO A 135 -3.38 15.05 -2.81
N GLU A 136 -3.13 16.35 -2.77
CA GLU A 136 -2.26 17.04 -3.73
C GLU A 136 -0.78 16.63 -3.65
N LEU A 137 -0.34 16.04 -2.54
CA LEU A 137 1.01 15.50 -2.38
C LEU A 137 1.08 14.00 -2.68
N CYS A 138 -0.07 13.34 -2.83
CA CYS A 138 -0.14 11.90 -3.02
C CYS A 138 0.12 11.51 -4.48
N THR A 139 0.92 10.47 -4.68
CA THR A 139 1.08 9.81 -5.98
C THR A 139 0.26 8.53 -6.09
N PHE A 140 -0.24 8.01 -4.96
CA PHE A 140 -1.16 6.88 -4.89
C PHE A 140 -2.13 7.02 -3.73
N SER A 141 -3.20 6.24 -3.75
CA SER A 141 -4.17 6.18 -2.66
C SER A 141 -4.48 4.72 -2.31
N PHE A 142 -4.85 4.49 -1.06
CA PHE A 142 -5.32 3.18 -0.63
C PHE A 142 -6.82 3.05 -0.89
N PRO A 143 -7.27 2.12 -1.74
CA PRO A 143 -8.68 1.84 -1.92
C PRO A 143 -9.26 1.15 -0.68
N ALA A 144 -10.57 1.13 -0.56
CA ALA A 144 -11.26 0.27 0.39
C ALA A 144 -11.16 -1.17 -0.09
N SER A 145 -10.21 -1.95 0.44
CA SER A 145 -9.94 -3.32 0.02
C SER A 145 -10.54 -4.36 0.96
N HIS A 146 -10.75 -5.56 0.44
CA HIS A 146 -11.11 -6.76 1.17
C HIS A 146 -10.38 -7.95 0.54
N ARG A 147 -9.80 -8.80 1.36
CA ARG A 147 -9.22 -10.08 0.96
C ARG A 147 -10.12 -11.19 1.49
N PHE A 148 -10.52 -12.09 0.62
CA PHE A 148 -11.38 -13.20 1.01
C PHE A 148 -10.58 -14.26 1.74
N ALA A 149 -11.24 -14.98 2.66
CA ALA A 149 -10.65 -16.13 3.33
C ALA A 149 -10.92 -17.41 2.52
N THR A 150 -10.13 -18.44 2.77
CA THR A 150 -10.44 -19.83 2.45
C THR A 150 -11.23 -20.46 3.59
N ASP A 151 -11.51 -21.77 3.56
CA ASP A 151 -12.19 -22.47 4.65
C ASP A 151 -11.38 -22.48 5.96
N ASP A 152 -10.05 -22.40 5.87
CA ASP A 152 -9.17 -22.19 7.02
C ASP A 152 -9.07 -20.69 7.27
N GLU A 153 -9.57 -20.23 8.42
CA GLU A 153 -9.52 -18.80 8.82
C GLU A 153 -8.09 -18.22 8.81
N GLU A 154 -7.07 -19.08 8.89
CA GLU A 154 -5.66 -18.71 8.83
C GLU A 154 -5.15 -18.45 7.41
N ASN A 155 -5.81 -18.98 6.37
CA ASN A 155 -5.39 -18.86 4.99
C ASN A 155 -6.26 -17.87 4.22
N ALA A 156 -5.63 -16.79 3.75
CA ALA A 156 -6.31 -15.83 2.89
C ALA A 156 -6.25 -16.27 1.43
N SER A 157 -7.40 -16.18 0.74
CA SER A 157 -7.48 -16.44 -0.70
C SER A 157 -6.70 -15.40 -1.52
N SER A 158 -6.37 -15.74 -2.74
CA SER A 158 -5.83 -14.82 -3.75
C SER A 158 -6.87 -13.80 -4.21
N LEU A 159 -8.17 -14.07 -4.01
CA LEU A 159 -9.24 -13.17 -4.38
C LEU A 159 -9.23 -11.90 -3.52
N GLN A 160 -9.18 -10.76 -4.20
CA GLN A 160 -9.23 -9.45 -3.58
C GLN A 160 -10.27 -8.55 -4.25
N LEU A 161 -10.95 -7.72 -3.48
CA LEU A 161 -11.84 -6.69 -3.96
C LEU A 161 -11.33 -5.32 -3.50
N ALA A 162 -11.29 -4.34 -4.41
CA ALA A 162 -10.91 -2.98 -4.10
C ALA A 162 -11.90 -1.96 -4.68
N VAL A 163 -12.30 -0.98 -3.88
CA VAL A 163 -13.23 0.08 -4.28
C VAL A 163 -12.59 1.43 -4.00
N THR A 164 -12.54 2.29 -5.01
CA THR A 164 -12.07 3.67 -4.85
C THR A 164 -13.14 4.67 -5.27
N THR A 165 -13.15 5.82 -4.63
CA THR A 165 -13.93 7.00 -5.01
C THR A 165 -13.02 8.18 -5.34
N ASN A 166 -11.74 7.93 -5.58
CA ASN A 166 -10.71 8.95 -5.84
C ASN A 166 -10.70 10.06 -4.77
N GLY A 167 -10.82 9.67 -3.49
CA GLY A 167 -10.82 10.59 -2.36
C GLY A 167 -12.14 11.31 -2.10
N ARG A 168 -13.14 11.21 -2.98
CA ARG A 168 -14.41 11.96 -2.86
C ARG A 168 -15.38 11.40 -1.82
N GLY A 169 -15.19 10.16 -1.37
CA GLY A 169 -16.10 9.55 -0.41
C GLY A 169 -15.55 8.26 0.18
N CYS A 170 -14.48 8.35 0.97
CA CYS A 170 -13.82 7.17 1.56
C CYS A 170 -14.78 6.28 2.38
N ARG A 171 -15.72 6.91 3.13
CA ARG A 171 -16.75 6.15 3.87
C ARG A 171 -17.74 5.44 2.94
N LEU A 172 -18.09 6.07 1.82
CA LEU A 172 -18.96 5.48 0.81
C LEU A 172 -18.26 4.31 0.12
N ALA A 173 -16.99 4.44 -0.28
CA ALA A 173 -16.19 3.34 -0.81
C ALA A 173 -16.20 2.13 0.14
N GLY A 174 -16.02 2.36 1.44
CA GLY A 174 -16.11 1.31 2.45
C GLY A 174 -17.49 0.66 2.59
N ARG A 175 -18.59 1.42 2.40
CA ARG A 175 -19.94 0.88 2.38
C ARG A 175 -20.20 0.04 1.14
N ILE A 176 -19.83 0.55 -0.04
CA ILE A 176 -19.94 -0.19 -1.32
C ILE A 176 -19.15 -1.50 -1.23
N ARG A 177 -17.89 -1.44 -0.77
CA ARG A 177 -17.10 -2.66 -0.57
C ARG A 177 -17.82 -3.69 0.31
N ARG A 178 -18.34 -3.27 1.48
CA ARG A 178 -19.08 -4.20 2.36
C ARG A 178 -20.31 -4.80 1.70
N HIS A 179 -21.04 -4.00 0.94
CA HIS A 179 -22.21 -4.48 0.21
C HIS A 179 -21.82 -5.53 -0.85
N LEU A 180 -20.78 -5.26 -1.64
CA LEU A 180 -20.30 -6.20 -2.64
C LEU A 180 -19.78 -7.50 -1.99
N VAL A 181 -19.03 -7.41 -0.91
CA VAL A 181 -18.57 -8.59 -0.16
C VAL A 181 -19.75 -9.41 0.36
N ALA A 182 -20.77 -8.76 0.92
CA ALA A 182 -21.95 -9.45 1.45
C ALA A 182 -22.84 -10.07 0.36
N SER A 183 -22.74 -9.63 -0.89
CA SER A 183 -23.50 -10.21 -2.01
C SER A 183 -22.83 -11.46 -2.62
N LEU A 184 -21.59 -11.74 -2.26
CA LEU A 184 -20.84 -12.90 -2.74
C LEU A 184 -21.02 -14.09 -1.76
N PRO A 185 -21.03 -15.35 -2.26
CA PRO A 185 -21.02 -16.52 -1.40
C PRO A 185 -19.81 -16.54 -0.46
N ALA A 186 -19.98 -17.01 0.77
CA ALA A 186 -18.88 -17.12 1.74
C ALA A 186 -17.71 -17.99 1.22
N SER A 187 -18.03 -18.99 0.39
CA SER A 187 -17.05 -19.93 -0.20
C SER A 187 -16.35 -19.41 -1.45
N VAL A 188 -16.60 -18.16 -1.88
CA VAL A 188 -16.02 -17.65 -3.14
C VAL A 188 -14.49 -17.65 -3.15
N GLY A 189 -13.86 -17.34 -2.00
CA GLY A 189 -12.41 -17.39 -1.87
C GLY A 189 -11.86 -18.79 -2.11
N LEU A 190 -12.45 -19.81 -1.48
CA LEU A 190 -12.09 -21.21 -1.69
C LEU A 190 -12.32 -21.66 -3.14
N ALA A 191 -13.42 -21.23 -3.75
CA ALA A 191 -13.71 -21.58 -5.14
C ALA A 191 -12.62 -21.09 -6.10
N VAL A 192 -12.11 -19.86 -5.89
CA VAL A 192 -11.03 -19.29 -6.69
C VAL A 192 -9.73 -20.10 -6.53
N GLU A 193 -9.36 -20.51 -5.32
CA GLU A 193 -8.17 -21.33 -5.10
C GLU A 193 -8.29 -22.70 -5.81
N ARG A 194 -9.43 -23.36 -5.68
CA ARG A 194 -9.68 -24.65 -6.34
C ARG A 194 -9.63 -24.57 -7.88
N ILE A 195 -10.16 -23.49 -8.45
CA ILE A 195 -10.06 -23.24 -9.89
C ILE A 195 -8.58 -23.05 -10.29
N GLY A 196 -7.81 -22.31 -9.49
CA GLY A 196 -6.37 -22.16 -9.68
C GLY A 196 -5.62 -23.49 -9.70
N GLU A 197 -5.87 -24.32 -8.70
CA GLU A 197 -5.29 -25.69 -8.61
C GLU A 197 -5.64 -26.54 -9.82
N MET A 198 -6.91 -26.55 -10.23
CA MET A 198 -7.35 -27.27 -11.42
C MET A 198 -6.66 -26.78 -12.69
N ARG A 199 -6.46 -25.47 -12.84
CA ARG A 199 -5.73 -24.88 -13.98
C ARG A 199 -4.28 -25.36 -14.01
N GLU A 200 -3.60 -25.37 -12.87
CA GLU A 200 -2.21 -25.84 -12.78
C GLU A 200 -2.10 -27.34 -13.12
N LEU A 201 -3.02 -28.16 -12.63
CA LEU A 201 -3.07 -29.59 -12.97
C LEU A 201 -3.32 -29.83 -14.48
N ALA A 202 -4.20 -29.02 -15.10
CA ALA A 202 -4.45 -29.09 -16.52
C ALA A 202 -3.20 -28.74 -17.34
N LYS A 203 -2.52 -27.65 -17.00
CA LYS A 203 -1.26 -27.22 -17.62
C LYS A 203 -0.17 -28.31 -17.51
N ALA A 204 0.01 -28.91 -16.33
CA ALA A 204 0.99 -29.95 -16.11
C ALA A 204 0.71 -31.19 -16.99
N ARG A 205 -0.56 -31.56 -17.15
CA ARG A 205 -0.95 -32.71 -18.03
C ARG A 205 -0.69 -32.42 -19.50
N THR A 206 -0.94 -31.19 -19.96
CA THR A 206 -0.70 -30.77 -21.35
C THR A 206 0.80 -30.78 -21.65
N SER A 207 1.62 -30.23 -20.74
CA SER A 207 3.08 -30.22 -20.87
C SER A 207 3.68 -31.67 -20.94
N CYS A 208 3.10 -32.61 -20.20
CA CYS A 208 3.54 -34.00 -20.24
C CYS A 208 3.14 -34.74 -21.54
N ARG A 209 2.16 -34.23 -22.30
CA ARG A 209 1.69 -34.89 -23.55
C ARG A 209 2.46 -34.46 -24.79
N GLY A 210 3.37 -33.49 -24.73
CA GLY A 210 4.19 -33.06 -25.88
C GLY A 210 3.41 -32.39 -27.00
N ASP A 211 2.13 -32.09 -26.80
CA ASP A 211 1.30 -31.37 -27.75
C ASP A 211 1.44 -29.86 -27.46
N ALA A 212 2.40 -29.22 -28.14
CA ALA A 212 2.56 -27.77 -28.15
C ALA A 212 1.47 -27.14 -29.05
N GLY A 213 0.21 -27.41 -28.75
CA GLY A 213 -0.90 -26.60 -29.21
C GLY A 213 -0.95 -25.36 -28.31
N GLU A 214 -0.67 -24.19 -28.88
CA GLU A 214 -0.95 -22.93 -28.25
C GLU A 214 -2.41 -22.95 -27.77
N LEU A 215 -2.62 -23.09 -26.45
CA LEU A 215 -3.90 -22.71 -25.86
C LEU A 215 -3.97 -21.19 -26.02
N GLU A 216 -4.67 -20.75 -27.05
CA GLU A 216 -5.07 -19.34 -27.15
C GLU A 216 -5.68 -18.94 -25.80
N ASP A 217 -5.09 -17.95 -25.17
CA ASP A 217 -5.67 -17.34 -23.98
C ASP A 217 -7.08 -16.94 -24.34
N GLU A 218 -8.09 -17.57 -23.72
CA GLU A 218 -9.47 -17.09 -23.88
C GLU A 218 -9.50 -15.60 -23.58
N PRO A 219 -10.11 -14.78 -24.46
CA PRO A 219 -10.20 -13.34 -24.25
C PRO A 219 -10.79 -13.10 -22.86
N ALA A 220 -10.14 -12.22 -22.12
CA ALA A 220 -10.55 -11.89 -20.77
C ALA A 220 -12.05 -11.53 -20.79
N LEU A 221 -12.81 -12.11 -19.86
CA LEU A 221 -14.27 -11.95 -19.70
C LEU A 221 -14.76 -10.49 -19.63
N ASN A 222 -13.86 -9.52 -19.73
CA ASN A 222 -14.14 -8.09 -19.73
C ASN A 222 -14.80 -7.56 -21.00
N ASP A 223 -14.76 -8.30 -22.10
CA ASP A 223 -15.35 -7.84 -23.38
C ASP A 223 -16.81 -8.27 -23.56
N ALA A 224 -17.35 -9.10 -22.66
CA ALA A 224 -18.71 -9.62 -22.77
C ALA A 224 -19.76 -8.80 -22.00
N LEU A 225 -19.40 -7.68 -21.36
CA LEU A 225 -20.28 -6.80 -20.60
C LEU A 225 -20.23 -5.35 -21.13
N GLY A 226 -20.14 -5.19 -22.43
CA GLY A 226 -20.35 -3.91 -23.12
C GLY A 226 -21.82 -3.53 -23.27
#